data_c35098f156043204799455aeb36ab882
#
_entry.id   c35098f156043204799455aeb36ab882
#
_cell.length_a   1.000
_cell.length_b   1.000
_cell.length_c   1.000
_cell.angle_alpha   90.00
_cell.angle_beta   90.00
_cell.angle_gamma   90.00
#
_symmetry.space_group_name_H-M   'P 1'
#
loop_
_entity.id
_entity.type
_entity.pdbx_description
1 polymer ?
#
loop_
_entity_poly.entity_id
_entity_poly.type
_entity_poly.pdbx_seq_one_letter_code
_entity_poly.pdbx_strand_id
1 'polypeptide(L)'
;NPVQISRSQADVTFIPATNLNNGKNNEARLIYKPMLTDGTYELRAQGIDRSKNDAGKYDYRIKFKVDSKPSITNVLNYPNPFSTSTQFVFTITGATIPEQLIIQIFSASGKVVKEITKNELGNLHIGRNITEYTWDGKDEFGDKLANGVYLYRVITRHNGQAVDKNPTDADSFFKKGIGKMVIIR
;
A
#
# COMPACT_ATOMS: atom_id res chain seq x y z
N ASN A 1 -18.93 -22.07 0.33
CA ASN A 1 -18.83 -22.96 -0.84
C ASN A 1 -18.03 -22.23 -1.93
N PRO A 2 -17.13 -22.91 -2.66
CA PRO A 2 -16.42 -22.30 -3.76
C PRO A 2 -17.40 -21.92 -4.89
N VAL A 3 -17.21 -20.73 -5.45
CA VAL A 3 -17.95 -20.26 -6.61
C VAL A 3 -17.07 -20.46 -7.84
N GLN A 4 -17.56 -21.21 -8.81
CA GLN A 4 -16.84 -21.42 -10.06
C GLN A 4 -17.08 -20.24 -11.01
N ILE A 5 -15.99 -19.64 -11.49
CA ILE A 5 -16.02 -18.50 -12.40
C ILE A 5 -15.87 -19.00 -13.82
N SER A 6 -16.82 -18.66 -14.69
CA SER A 6 -16.79 -19.02 -16.11
C SER A 6 -16.28 -17.85 -16.96
N ARG A 7 -15.60 -18.16 -18.06
CA ARG A 7 -15.15 -17.16 -19.05
C ARG A 7 -16.30 -16.39 -19.73
N SER A 8 -17.51 -16.89 -19.65
CA SER A 8 -18.71 -16.26 -20.21
C SER A 8 -19.41 -15.27 -19.26
N GLN A 9 -18.92 -15.11 -18.03
CA GLN A 9 -19.49 -14.13 -17.10
C GLN A 9 -19.13 -12.70 -17.50
N ALA A 10 -20.03 -11.76 -17.27
CA ALA A 10 -19.88 -10.36 -17.70
C ALA A 10 -18.71 -9.63 -17.02
N ASP A 11 -18.32 -10.07 -15.84
CA ASP A 11 -17.20 -9.53 -15.04
C ASP A 11 -15.85 -10.19 -15.35
N VAL A 12 -15.82 -11.12 -16.33
CA VAL A 12 -14.63 -11.83 -16.77
C VAL A 12 -14.26 -11.44 -18.19
N THR A 13 -13.03 -10.96 -18.39
CA THR A 13 -12.47 -10.69 -19.71
C THR A 13 -11.30 -11.62 -19.97
N PHE A 14 -11.33 -12.36 -21.06
CA PHE A 14 -10.22 -13.19 -21.51
C PHE A 14 -9.55 -12.59 -22.74
N ILE A 15 -8.27 -12.33 -22.63
CA ILE A 15 -7.41 -11.85 -23.72
C ILE A 15 -6.52 -13.01 -24.13
N PRO A 16 -6.73 -13.61 -25.31
CA PRO A 16 -5.91 -14.72 -25.77
C PRO A 16 -4.49 -14.25 -26.13
N ALA A 17 -3.54 -15.15 -26.04
CA ALA A 17 -2.21 -14.95 -26.60
C ALA A 17 -2.32 -14.84 -28.13
N THR A 18 -1.74 -13.79 -28.70
CA THR A 18 -1.90 -13.44 -30.13
C THR A 18 -0.77 -13.94 -31.03
N ASN A 19 0.35 -14.30 -30.47
CA ASN A 19 1.55 -14.68 -31.25
C ASN A 19 2.11 -16.01 -30.76
N LEU A 20 1.62 -17.11 -31.32
CA LEU A 20 2.04 -18.48 -30.97
C LEU A 20 3.46 -18.83 -31.39
N ASN A 21 4.08 -18.02 -32.29
CA ASN A 21 5.41 -18.29 -32.85
C ASN A 21 6.53 -17.53 -32.17
N ASN A 22 6.23 -16.62 -31.28
CA ASN A 22 7.24 -15.82 -30.57
C ASN A 22 7.15 -16.15 -29.06
N GLY A 23 8.02 -17.03 -28.59
CA GLY A 23 8.05 -17.50 -27.19
C GLY A 23 8.36 -16.44 -26.11
N LYS A 24 8.59 -15.18 -26.52
CA LYS A 24 8.74 -14.04 -25.62
C LYS A 24 7.48 -13.16 -25.74
N ASN A 25 6.81 -12.93 -24.62
CA ASN A 25 5.62 -12.07 -24.46
C ASN A 25 4.30 -12.61 -25.08
N ASN A 26 4.16 -13.90 -25.25
CA ASN A 26 2.90 -14.49 -25.70
C ASN A 26 2.07 -14.98 -24.51
N GLU A 27 1.48 -14.04 -23.78
CA GLU A 27 0.72 -14.31 -22.57
C GLU A 27 -0.78 -14.21 -22.85
N ALA A 28 -1.54 -15.23 -22.43
CA ALA A 28 -2.98 -15.10 -22.26
C ALA A 28 -3.27 -14.44 -20.92
N ARG A 29 -4.25 -13.53 -20.89
CA ARG A 29 -4.66 -12.85 -19.68
C ARG A 29 -6.13 -13.12 -19.37
N LEU A 30 -6.42 -13.42 -18.12
CA LEU A 30 -7.76 -13.46 -17.58
C LEU A 30 -7.90 -12.29 -16.59
N ILE A 31 -8.83 -11.39 -16.87
CA ILE A 31 -9.15 -10.26 -16.01
C ILE A 31 -10.50 -10.55 -15.40
N TYR A 32 -10.56 -10.63 -14.07
CA TYR A 32 -11.77 -10.80 -13.30
C TYR A 32 -11.97 -9.59 -12.39
N LYS A 33 -13.13 -8.95 -12.49
CA LYS A 33 -13.47 -7.72 -11.73
C LYS A 33 -14.71 -7.96 -10.86
N PRO A 34 -14.62 -8.78 -9.81
CA PRO A 34 -15.76 -9.03 -8.94
C PRO A 34 -16.08 -7.83 -8.06
N MET A 35 -17.35 -7.68 -7.70
CA MET A 35 -17.77 -6.84 -6.57
C MET A 35 -17.81 -7.74 -5.33
N LEU A 36 -16.77 -7.62 -4.49
CA LEU A 36 -16.63 -8.41 -3.27
C LEU A 36 -17.03 -7.56 -2.06
N THR A 37 -17.72 -8.17 -1.11
CA THR A 37 -17.98 -7.58 0.21
C THR A 37 -16.79 -7.84 1.16
N ASP A 38 -16.79 -7.18 2.32
CA ASP A 38 -15.75 -7.41 3.32
C ASP A 38 -15.67 -8.88 3.71
N GLY A 39 -14.45 -9.43 3.69
CA GLY A 39 -14.25 -10.84 3.98
C GLY A 39 -12.86 -11.35 3.57
N THR A 40 -12.61 -12.62 3.87
CA THR A 40 -11.39 -13.31 3.44
C THR A 40 -11.74 -14.25 2.30
N TYR A 41 -10.98 -14.15 1.23
CA TYR A 41 -11.19 -14.88 -0.01
C TYR A 41 -9.95 -15.69 -0.37
N GLU A 42 -10.17 -16.79 -1.07
CA GLU A 42 -9.13 -17.56 -1.73
C GLU A 42 -9.48 -17.64 -3.22
N LEU A 43 -8.61 -17.08 -4.05
CA LEU A 43 -8.68 -17.27 -5.50
C LEU A 43 -7.88 -18.51 -5.87
N ARG A 44 -8.50 -19.40 -6.67
CA ARG A 44 -7.84 -20.54 -7.30
C ARG A 44 -7.90 -20.38 -8.81
N ALA A 45 -6.79 -20.60 -9.48
CA ALA A 45 -6.73 -20.65 -10.92
C ALA A 45 -6.18 -21.99 -11.38
N GLN A 46 -6.93 -22.65 -12.26
CA GLN A 46 -6.52 -23.86 -12.96
C GLN A 46 -6.57 -23.61 -14.47
N GLY A 47 -5.59 -24.09 -15.18
CA GLY A 47 -5.56 -24.08 -16.63
C GLY A 47 -5.57 -25.51 -17.17
N ILE A 48 -6.45 -25.76 -18.13
CA ILE A 48 -6.51 -27.04 -18.84
C ILE A 48 -6.40 -26.74 -20.34
N ASP A 49 -5.54 -27.45 -21.04
CA ASP A 49 -5.41 -27.34 -22.49
C ASP A 49 -6.55 -28.05 -23.23
N ARG A 50 -6.58 -27.91 -24.56
CA ARG A 50 -7.59 -28.59 -25.39
C ARG A 50 -7.50 -30.12 -25.35
N SER A 51 -6.34 -30.67 -25.02
CA SER A 51 -6.09 -32.11 -24.87
C SER A 51 -6.39 -32.60 -23.45
N LYS A 52 -6.95 -31.73 -22.58
CA LYS A 52 -7.29 -31.99 -21.17
C LYS A 52 -6.09 -32.20 -20.27
N ASN A 53 -4.92 -31.73 -20.66
CA ASN A 53 -3.77 -31.71 -19.76
C ASN A 53 -3.86 -30.49 -18.83
N ASP A 54 -3.55 -30.71 -17.55
CA ASP A 54 -3.44 -29.61 -16.57
C ASP A 54 -2.21 -28.74 -16.86
N ALA A 55 -2.37 -27.42 -16.73
CA ALA A 55 -1.29 -26.45 -16.96
C ALA A 55 -0.17 -26.47 -15.91
N GLY A 56 -0.25 -27.35 -14.93
CA GLY A 56 0.76 -27.55 -13.91
C GLY A 56 0.35 -28.56 -12.84
N LYS A 57 1.33 -28.99 -12.05
CA LYS A 57 1.14 -29.97 -10.98
C LYS A 57 0.27 -29.45 -9.82
N TYR A 58 0.20 -28.12 -9.66
CA TYR A 58 -0.51 -27.48 -8.56
C TYR A 58 -1.37 -26.33 -9.05
N ASP A 59 -2.54 -26.16 -8.43
CA ASP A 59 -3.39 -24.99 -8.63
C ASP A 59 -2.66 -23.73 -8.13
N TYR A 60 -2.77 -22.64 -8.89
CA TYR A 60 -2.39 -21.34 -8.35
C TYR A 60 -3.42 -20.90 -7.31
N ARG A 61 -2.98 -20.59 -6.11
CA ARG A 61 -3.83 -20.16 -5.01
C ARG A 61 -3.29 -18.90 -4.38
N ILE A 62 -4.17 -17.92 -4.19
CA ILE A 62 -3.85 -16.71 -3.43
C ILE A 62 -4.97 -16.40 -2.44
N LYS A 63 -4.60 -16.15 -1.20
CA LYS A 63 -5.54 -15.69 -0.17
C LYS A 63 -5.39 -14.19 -0.02
N PHE A 64 -6.52 -13.48 0.06
CA PHE A 64 -6.54 -12.04 0.29
C PHE A 64 -7.76 -11.65 1.13
N LYS A 65 -7.66 -10.51 1.79
CA LYS A 65 -8.75 -9.91 2.57
C LYS A 65 -9.28 -8.70 1.82
N VAL A 66 -10.61 -8.61 1.75
CA VAL A 66 -11.33 -7.40 1.33
C VAL A 66 -11.78 -6.67 2.58
N ASP A 67 -11.46 -5.39 2.68
CA ASP A 67 -11.85 -4.53 3.81
C ASP A 67 -12.15 -3.14 3.22
N SER A 68 -13.42 -2.74 3.28
CA SER A 68 -13.88 -1.46 2.74
C SER A 68 -13.55 -0.28 3.66
N LYS A 69 -13.19 -0.55 4.92
CA LYS A 69 -12.82 0.50 5.86
C LYS A 69 -11.48 1.12 5.46
N PRO A 70 -11.39 2.45 5.42
CA PRO A 70 -10.11 3.09 5.18
C PRO A 70 -9.09 2.66 6.22
N SER A 71 -7.89 2.30 5.81
CA SER A 71 -6.78 2.08 6.72
C SER A 71 -5.45 2.49 6.09
N ILE A 72 -4.43 2.70 6.91
CA ILE A 72 -3.07 2.99 6.47
C ILE A 72 -2.13 1.93 7.02
N THR A 73 -1.33 1.36 6.13
CA THR A 73 -0.38 0.29 6.42
C THR A 73 0.98 0.57 5.77
N ASN A 74 1.99 -0.19 6.15
CA ASN A 74 3.34 -0.15 5.54
C ASN A 74 3.95 1.25 5.55
N VAL A 75 3.81 1.99 6.66
CA VAL A 75 4.33 3.34 6.78
C VAL A 75 5.83 3.29 7.03
N LEU A 76 6.59 3.92 6.15
CA LEU A 76 8.04 4.10 6.29
C LEU A 76 8.49 5.40 5.65
N ASN A 77 9.67 5.86 5.98
CA ASN A 77 10.35 6.94 5.26
C ASN A 77 11.55 6.39 4.49
N TYR A 78 11.81 6.94 3.31
CA TYR A 78 12.92 6.55 2.45
C TYR A 78 13.51 7.76 1.72
N PRO A 79 14.85 7.88 1.70
CA PRO A 79 15.83 7.06 2.42
C PRO A 79 15.77 7.21 3.94
N ASN A 80 16.25 6.20 4.67
CA ASN A 80 16.43 6.21 6.13
C ASN A 80 17.64 5.32 6.49
N PRO A 81 18.75 5.85 7.02
CA PRO A 81 19.01 7.27 7.31
C PRO A 81 19.05 8.17 6.08
N PHE A 82 18.92 9.50 6.31
CA PHE A 82 19.03 10.49 5.24
C PHE A 82 19.91 11.69 5.65
N SER A 83 20.50 12.34 4.65
CA SER A 83 21.37 13.50 4.84
C SER A 83 20.75 14.79 4.31
N THR A 84 20.05 14.73 3.20
CA THR A 84 19.41 15.87 2.53
C THR A 84 17.92 15.90 2.75
N SER A 85 17.21 14.83 2.36
CA SER A 85 15.76 14.73 2.47
C SER A 85 15.29 13.30 2.47
N THR A 86 14.05 13.10 2.89
CA THR A 86 13.35 11.81 2.88
C THR A 86 11.91 11.99 2.44
N GLN A 87 11.32 10.97 1.83
CA GLN A 87 9.90 10.90 1.48
C GLN A 87 9.20 9.86 2.36
N PHE A 88 7.89 9.97 2.50
CA PHE A 88 7.10 8.96 3.18
C PHE A 88 6.46 8.02 2.16
N VAL A 89 6.47 6.75 2.50
CA VAL A 89 5.85 5.68 1.74
C VAL A 89 4.82 5.01 2.63
N PHE A 90 3.62 4.82 2.13
CA PHE A 90 2.54 4.12 2.85
C PHE A 90 1.51 3.56 1.87
N THR A 91 0.71 2.64 2.35
CA THR A 91 -0.38 2.05 1.58
C THR A 91 -1.71 2.48 2.17
N ILE A 92 -2.57 3.09 1.35
CA ILE A 92 -3.97 3.38 1.69
C ILE A 92 -4.81 2.20 1.21
N THR A 93 -5.57 1.59 2.12
CA THR A 93 -6.53 0.53 1.82
C THR A 93 -7.94 0.99 2.15
N GLY A 94 -8.95 0.28 1.62
CA GLY A 94 -10.35 0.63 1.78
C GLY A 94 -10.94 1.26 0.52
N ALA A 95 -12.18 1.72 0.62
CA ALA A 95 -12.95 2.26 -0.51
C ALA A 95 -12.68 3.74 -0.79
N THR A 96 -12.17 4.48 0.18
CA THR A 96 -12.00 5.93 0.10
C THR A 96 -10.69 6.38 0.73
N ILE A 97 -10.16 7.50 0.25
CA ILE A 97 -8.99 8.15 0.84
C ILE A 97 -9.43 8.88 2.12
N PRO A 98 -8.69 8.77 3.24
CA PRO A 98 -8.99 9.51 4.46
C PRO A 98 -9.11 11.02 4.21
N GLU A 99 -10.09 11.67 4.85
CA GLU A 99 -10.30 13.12 4.73
C GLU A 99 -9.14 13.90 5.32
N GLN A 100 -8.65 13.44 6.48
CA GLN A 100 -7.47 14.00 7.13
C GLN A 100 -6.35 12.95 7.15
N LEU A 101 -5.17 13.38 6.78
CA LEU A 101 -3.93 12.65 6.92
C LEU A 101 -2.84 13.64 7.29
N ILE A 102 -2.22 13.44 8.45
CA ILE A 102 -1.14 14.28 8.97
C ILE A 102 0.00 13.37 9.38
N ILE A 103 1.20 13.71 8.94
CA ILE A 103 2.43 13.08 9.43
C ILE A 103 3.04 14.04 10.44
N GLN A 104 3.08 13.64 11.71
CA GLN A 104 3.74 14.40 12.77
C GLN A 104 5.12 13.81 13.03
N ILE A 105 6.12 14.68 13.07
CA ILE A 105 7.52 14.33 13.36
C ILE A 105 7.88 14.89 14.74
N PHE A 106 8.54 14.07 15.52
CA PHE A 106 8.90 14.38 16.91
C PHE A 106 10.41 14.28 17.11
N SER A 107 10.94 15.10 17.99
CA SER A 107 12.24 14.87 18.60
C SER A 107 12.21 13.61 19.49
N ALA A 108 13.37 13.12 19.88
CA ALA A 108 13.48 12.01 20.84
C ALA A 108 12.83 12.32 22.21
N SER A 109 12.71 13.60 22.58
CA SER A 109 12.02 14.06 23.80
C SER A 109 10.50 14.14 23.65
N GLY A 110 9.94 13.83 22.48
CA GLY A 110 8.50 13.84 22.22
C GLY A 110 7.93 15.19 21.80
N LYS A 111 8.79 16.22 21.61
CA LYS A 111 8.35 17.53 21.09
C LYS A 111 8.06 17.40 19.59
N VAL A 112 6.88 17.85 19.14
CA VAL A 112 6.56 17.96 17.71
C VAL A 112 7.49 19.01 17.08
N VAL A 113 8.20 18.62 16.04
CA VAL A 113 9.12 19.49 15.30
C VAL A 113 8.58 19.85 13.91
N LYS A 114 7.75 18.99 13.31
CA LYS A 114 7.12 19.24 12.01
C LYS A 114 5.80 18.49 11.89
N GLU A 115 4.82 19.15 11.30
CA GLU A 115 3.59 18.55 10.82
C GLU A 115 3.51 18.69 9.29
N ILE A 116 3.18 17.61 8.61
CA ILE A 116 2.98 17.57 7.16
C ILE A 116 1.54 17.18 6.93
N THR A 117 0.78 18.08 6.36
CA THR A 117 -0.66 17.90 6.13
C THR A 117 -0.92 17.12 4.83
N LYS A 118 -2.14 16.58 4.69
CA LYS A 118 -2.57 15.88 3.47
C LYS A 118 -2.33 16.70 2.19
N ASN A 119 -2.57 18.01 2.24
CA ASN A 119 -2.42 18.88 1.08
C ASN A 119 -0.95 19.03 0.64
N GLU A 120 -0.02 18.93 1.57
CA GLU A 120 1.41 18.98 1.28
C GLU A 120 1.94 17.65 0.75
N LEU A 121 1.30 16.53 1.08
CA LEU A 121 1.77 15.19 0.67
C LEU A 121 1.65 14.93 -0.84
N GLY A 122 0.86 15.73 -1.54
CA GLY A 122 0.60 15.57 -2.98
C GLY A 122 -0.63 14.71 -3.28
N ASN A 123 -0.70 14.19 -4.49
CA ASN A 123 -1.82 13.39 -4.95
C ASN A 123 -1.80 11.99 -4.34
N LEU A 124 -2.78 11.69 -3.49
CA LEU A 124 -2.94 10.39 -2.86
C LEU A 124 -3.96 9.53 -3.60
N HIS A 125 -3.73 8.22 -3.59
CA HIS A 125 -4.63 7.23 -4.19
C HIS A 125 -4.72 5.96 -3.34
N ILE A 126 -5.76 5.16 -3.58
CA ILE A 126 -5.86 3.83 -2.97
C ILE A 126 -4.71 2.96 -3.51
N GLY A 127 -4.02 2.28 -2.60
CA GLY A 127 -2.81 1.51 -2.89
C GLY A 127 -1.57 2.17 -2.31
N ARG A 128 -0.40 1.80 -2.85
CA ARG A 128 0.89 2.30 -2.39
C ARG A 128 1.12 3.73 -2.86
N ASN A 129 1.43 4.61 -1.92
CA ASN A 129 1.77 6.00 -2.16
C ASN A 129 3.23 6.27 -1.79
N ILE A 130 3.86 7.15 -2.55
CA ILE A 130 5.12 7.82 -2.22
C ILE A 130 4.81 9.31 -2.26
N THR A 131 5.08 10.04 -1.17
CA THR A 131 4.72 11.45 -1.10
C THR A 131 5.49 12.29 -2.12
N GLU A 132 4.82 13.26 -2.74
CA GLU A 132 5.49 14.26 -3.56
C GLU A 132 6.33 15.18 -2.69
N TYR A 133 5.87 15.45 -1.48
CA TYR A 133 6.60 16.20 -0.48
C TYR A 133 7.86 15.46 -0.02
N THR A 134 8.97 16.15 -0.02
CA THR A 134 10.25 15.69 0.53
C THR A 134 10.61 16.51 1.77
N TRP A 135 10.74 15.85 2.92
CA TRP A 135 11.15 16.54 4.14
C TRP A 135 12.68 16.65 4.22
N ASP A 136 13.18 17.87 4.34
CA ASP A 136 14.60 18.21 4.35
C ASP A 136 15.23 18.26 5.75
N GLY A 137 14.51 17.78 6.77
CA GLY A 137 14.98 17.78 8.16
C GLY A 137 15.01 19.15 8.79
N LYS A 138 14.11 20.06 8.40
CA LYS A 138 13.85 21.32 9.08
C LYS A 138 12.61 21.22 9.95
N ASP A 139 12.56 22.06 10.96
CA ASP A 139 11.37 22.20 11.79
C ASP A 139 10.30 23.08 11.11
N GLU A 140 9.23 23.38 11.86
CA GLU A 140 8.11 24.21 11.40
C GLU A 140 8.53 25.66 11.08
N PHE A 141 9.61 26.14 11.70
CA PHE A 141 10.11 27.50 11.52
C PHE A 141 11.18 27.61 10.42
N GLY A 142 11.58 26.47 9.83
CA GLY A 142 12.61 26.41 8.79
C GLY A 142 14.03 26.19 9.31
N ASP A 143 14.18 25.98 10.63
CA ASP A 143 15.48 25.74 11.25
C ASP A 143 15.92 24.29 11.05
N LYS A 144 17.20 24.10 10.73
CA LYS A 144 17.77 22.76 10.55
C LYS A 144 17.84 22.01 11.87
N LEU A 145 17.26 20.82 11.88
CA LEU A 145 17.34 19.93 13.02
C LEU A 145 18.72 19.25 13.12
N ALA A 146 19.16 18.96 14.32
CA ALA A 146 20.43 18.28 14.58
C ALA A 146 20.44 16.84 14.07
N ASN A 147 21.64 16.29 13.85
CA ASN A 147 21.81 14.88 13.60
C ASN A 147 21.27 14.07 14.78
N GLY A 148 20.61 12.97 14.48
CA GLY A 148 20.03 12.13 15.53
C GLY A 148 18.79 11.38 15.09
N VAL A 149 18.14 10.80 16.09
CA VAL A 149 16.93 10.00 15.96
C VAL A 149 15.70 10.89 16.13
N TYR A 150 14.78 10.77 15.19
CA TYR A 150 13.45 11.37 15.20
C TYR A 150 12.40 10.29 15.10
N LEU A 151 11.23 10.57 15.65
CA LEU A 151 10.08 9.69 15.58
C LEU A 151 9.01 10.33 14.70
N TYR A 152 8.17 9.54 14.08
CA TYR A 152 7.02 10.05 13.35
C TYR A 152 5.81 9.17 13.57
N ARG A 153 4.63 9.77 13.46
CA ARG A 153 3.35 9.05 13.44
C ARG A 153 2.46 9.58 12.32
N VAL A 154 1.59 8.74 11.82
CA VAL A 154 0.54 9.14 10.89
C VAL A 154 -0.77 9.24 11.65
N ILE A 155 -1.43 10.37 11.56
CA ILE A 155 -2.77 10.62 12.10
C ILE A 155 -3.73 10.65 10.92
N THR A 156 -4.79 9.85 10.99
CA THR A 156 -5.79 9.77 9.94
C THR A 156 -7.17 9.84 10.54
N ARG A 157 -8.06 10.60 9.87
CA ARG A 157 -9.49 10.64 10.21
C ARG A 157 -10.35 10.51 8.96
N HIS A 158 -11.44 9.81 9.12
CA HIS A 158 -12.49 9.68 8.12
C HIS A 158 -13.84 9.80 8.82
N ASN A 159 -14.75 10.66 8.34
CA ASN A 159 -16.01 10.97 8.99
C ASN A 159 -15.86 11.36 10.49
N GLY A 160 -14.80 12.13 10.81
CA GLY A 160 -14.50 12.57 12.18
C GLY A 160 -13.93 11.50 13.11
N GLN A 161 -13.89 10.23 12.70
CA GLN A 161 -13.35 9.12 13.48
C GLN A 161 -11.90 8.82 13.09
N ALA A 162 -11.11 8.37 14.06
CA ALA A 162 -9.77 7.89 13.78
C ALA A 162 -9.84 6.64 12.87
N VAL A 163 -9.03 6.64 11.83
CA VAL A 163 -8.92 5.48 10.93
C VAL A 163 -7.99 4.46 11.55
N ASP A 164 -8.43 3.21 11.59
CA ASP A 164 -7.65 2.12 12.12
C ASP A 164 -6.35 1.91 11.35
N LYS A 165 -5.29 1.66 12.08
CA LYS A 165 -4.01 1.20 11.54
C LYS A 165 -4.03 -0.32 11.64
N ASN A 166 -4.14 -0.99 10.51
CA ASN A 166 -3.99 -2.44 10.49
C ASN A 166 -2.49 -2.76 10.46
N PRO A 167 -1.91 -3.29 11.55
CA PRO A 167 -0.52 -3.72 11.53
C PRO A 167 -0.40 -4.89 10.55
N THR A 168 0.54 -4.78 9.61
CA THR A 168 0.95 -5.87 8.75
C THR A 168 2.30 -6.42 9.25
N ASP A 169 2.66 -7.64 8.86
CA ASP A 169 3.96 -8.21 9.20
C ASP A 169 5.13 -7.37 8.65
N ALA A 170 4.88 -6.51 7.67
CA ALA A 170 5.84 -5.55 7.12
C ALA A 170 6.04 -4.30 8.02
N ASP A 171 5.20 -4.08 9.03
CA ASP A 171 5.30 -2.95 9.97
C ASP A 171 6.37 -3.16 11.06
N SER A 172 7.39 -3.98 10.78
CA SER A 172 8.50 -4.20 11.72
C SER A 172 9.21 -2.90 12.14
N PHE A 173 9.17 -1.88 11.28
CA PHE A 173 9.73 -0.54 11.53
C PHE A 173 8.74 0.47 12.14
N PHE A 174 7.45 0.13 12.20
CA PHE A 174 6.38 1.01 12.67
C PHE A 174 5.66 0.37 13.85
N LYS A 175 6.31 0.39 15.03
CA LYS A 175 5.75 -0.23 16.24
C LYS A 175 4.76 0.69 16.94
N LYS A 176 3.59 0.17 17.29
CA LYS A 176 2.53 0.93 18.00
C LYS A 176 2.14 2.25 17.31
N GLY A 177 2.20 2.31 15.98
CA GLY A 177 1.84 3.51 15.23
C GLY A 177 2.93 4.59 15.21
N ILE A 178 4.17 4.29 15.59
CA ILE A 178 5.32 5.19 15.58
C ILE A 178 6.44 4.61 14.73
N GLY A 179 6.90 5.38 13.76
CA GLY A 179 8.09 5.10 12.98
C GLY A 179 9.32 5.82 13.51
N LYS A 180 10.49 5.33 13.15
CA LYS A 180 11.80 5.90 13.52
C LYS A 180 12.56 6.29 12.28
N MET A 181 13.14 7.48 12.29
CA MET A 181 14.03 7.95 11.23
C MET A 181 15.31 8.56 11.82
N VAL A 182 16.36 8.65 11.00
CA VAL A 182 17.67 9.14 11.42
C VAL A 182 18.17 10.18 10.45
N ILE A 183 18.56 11.35 10.97
CA ILE A 183 19.24 12.41 10.24
C ILE A 183 20.75 12.25 10.42
N ILE A 184 21.50 12.22 9.33
CA ILE A 184 22.96 12.15 9.28
C ILE A 184 23.43 13.19 8.26
N ARG A 185 24.02 14.27 8.73
CA ARG A 185 24.61 15.31 7.88
C ARG A 185 26.10 15.42 8.12
#